data_ea92d1097d5ec2221f02055089942355
#
_entry.id   ea92d1097d5ec2221f02055089942355
#
_cell.length_a   1.000
_cell.length_b   1.000
_cell.length_c   1.000
_cell.angle_alpha   90.00
_cell.angle_beta   90.00
_cell.angle_gamma   90.00
#
_symmetry.space_group_name_H-M   'P 1'
#
loop_
_entity.id
_entity.type
_entity.pdbx_description
1 polymer ?
#
loop_
_entity_poly.entity_id
_entity_poly.type
_entity_poly.pdbx_seq_one_letter_code
_entity_poly.pdbx_strand_id
1 'polypeptide(L)'
;YPLPAMVINEILGVAEGDRKTFKKMSNDIATFAGYIREAEENVGPVIQSMANLKEFLRKTAALRRTEPKDDLLSALVAAEDQGDSFSEDELYSMCAMLIYAGHETTTNLIGNGILALLQYPSELELLQQDSTLLESAVEEVIRYTGPVQAISRIALEDLQIRDKQIAKGERISMNIGSANRDPAQFSDPDRFDIQRNEGRHLGFGFGIHFCLGAALARMEGQAVIGSVVRRFRQLRLEEPGLEWRSHPVLRGLKTLPVTF
;
A
#
# COMPACT_ATOMS: atom_id res chain seq x y z
N TYR A 1 -11.75 -0.38 -4.76
CA TYR A 1 -11.56 0.61 -3.70
C TYR A 1 -12.06 0.18 -2.30
N PRO A 2 -13.19 -0.50 -2.13
CA PRO A 2 -13.66 -0.83 -0.78
C PRO A 2 -12.90 -1.98 -0.11
N LEU A 3 -12.37 -2.96 -0.84
CA LEU A 3 -11.84 -4.19 -0.25
C LEU A 3 -10.67 -3.97 0.71
N PRO A 4 -9.56 -3.31 0.35
CA PRO A 4 -8.45 -3.13 1.30
C PRO A 4 -8.86 -2.35 2.56
N ALA A 5 -9.72 -1.34 2.41
CA ALA A 5 -10.25 -0.61 3.56
C ALA A 5 -11.17 -1.48 4.44
N MET A 6 -11.93 -2.40 3.83
CA MET A 6 -12.76 -3.34 4.60
C MET A 6 -11.89 -4.35 5.36
N VAL A 7 -10.88 -4.88 4.72
CA VAL A 7 -9.95 -5.85 5.33
C VAL A 7 -9.22 -5.23 6.53
N ILE A 8 -8.65 -4.03 6.36
CA ILE A 8 -7.96 -3.37 7.48
C ILE A 8 -8.92 -3.00 8.64
N ASN A 9 -10.16 -2.61 8.31
CA ASN A 9 -11.18 -2.35 9.32
C ASN A 9 -11.55 -3.62 10.11
N GLU A 10 -11.66 -4.74 9.42
CA GLU A 10 -11.96 -6.03 10.04
C GLU A 10 -10.82 -6.48 10.96
N ILE A 11 -9.57 -6.41 10.46
CA ILE A 11 -8.37 -6.76 11.24
C ILE A 11 -8.26 -5.90 12.50
N LEU A 12 -8.56 -4.60 12.42
CA LEU A 12 -8.53 -3.67 13.56
C LEU A 12 -9.79 -3.76 14.44
N GLY A 13 -10.78 -4.55 14.07
CA GLY A 13 -12.02 -4.69 14.84
C GLY A 13 -12.91 -3.45 14.83
N VAL A 14 -12.89 -2.65 13.77
CA VAL A 14 -13.76 -1.47 13.59
C VAL A 14 -15.20 -1.92 13.38
N ALA A 15 -16.11 -1.47 14.24
CA ALA A 15 -17.53 -1.82 14.16
C ALA A 15 -18.14 -1.33 12.82
N GLU A 16 -19.09 -2.08 12.30
CA GLU A 16 -19.70 -1.82 10.98
C GLU A 16 -20.29 -0.39 10.90
N GLY A 17 -20.93 0.08 11.96
CA GLY A 17 -21.50 1.44 12.03
C GLY A 17 -20.46 2.55 11.93
N ASP A 18 -19.21 2.29 12.30
CA ASP A 18 -18.12 3.27 12.32
C ASP A 18 -17.27 3.27 11.03
N ARG A 19 -17.42 2.24 10.18
CA ARG A 19 -16.59 2.03 8.99
C ARG A 19 -16.61 3.21 8.02
N LYS A 20 -17.76 3.89 7.88
CA LYS A 20 -17.88 5.07 6.99
C LYS A 20 -17.09 6.27 7.52
N THR A 21 -17.18 6.54 8.80
CA THR A 21 -16.44 7.62 9.47
C THR A 21 -14.95 7.34 9.47
N PHE A 22 -14.58 6.11 9.78
CA PHE A 22 -13.21 5.63 9.77
C PHE A 22 -12.56 5.74 8.38
N LYS A 23 -13.29 5.35 7.32
CA LYS A 23 -12.86 5.52 5.93
C LYS A 23 -12.60 6.98 5.57
N LYS A 24 -13.45 7.90 6.01
CA LYS A 24 -13.24 9.34 5.77
C LYS A 24 -11.94 9.80 6.41
N MET A 25 -11.71 9.49 7.70
CA MET A 25 -10.49 9.85 8.41
C MET A 25 -9.23 9.26 7.74
N SER A 26 -9.29 8.00 7.30
CA SER A 26 -8.20 7.35 6.56
C SER A 26 -7.87 8.07 5.26
N ASN A 27 -8.89 8.46 4.49
CA ASN A 27 -8.68 9.20 3.25
C ASN A 27 -8.06 10.58 3.48
N ASP A 28 -8.52 11.31 4.51
CA ASP A 28 -7.99 12.64 4.83
C ASP A 28 -6.50 12.55 5.19
N ILE A 29 -6.11 11.53 5.98
CA ILE A 29 -4.72 11.27 6.35
C ILE A 29 -3.88 10.89 5.11
N ALA A 30 -4.40 10.00 4.26
CA ALA A 30 -3.72 9.57 3.04
C ALA A 30 -3.48 10.74 2.08
N THR A 31 -4.46 11.61 1.92
CA THR A 31 -4.35 12.82 1.09
C THR A 31 -3.24 13.73 1.61
N PHE A 32 -3.16 13.96 2.91
CA PHE A 32 -2.11 14.80 3.50
C PHE A 32 -0.70 14.22 3.31
N ALA A 33 -0.52 12.93 3.57
CA ALA A 33 0.78 12.29 3.44
C ALA A 33 1.34 12.37 2.01
N GLY A 34 0.48 12.52 1.01
CA GLY A 34 0.84 12.66 -0.40
C GLY A 34 1.07 14.08 -0.90
N TYR A 35 0.44 15.06 -0.28
CA TYR A 35 0.39 16.43 -0.79
C TYR A 35 1.09 17.45 0.09
N ILE A 36 2.32 17.16 0.52
CA ILE A 36 3.13 18.08 1.34
C ILE A 36 3.24 19.50 0.74
N ARG A 37 3.09 19.66 -0.57
CA ARG A 37 3.16 20.95 -1.27
C ARG A 37 1.84 21.74 -1.28
N GLU A 38 0.70 21.07 -1.17
CA GLU A 38 -0.64 21.68 -1.07
C GLU A 38 -1.13 21.71 0.38
N ALA A 39 -0.23 21.34 1.32
CA ALA A 39 -0.56 21.12 2.71
C ALA A 39 -0.94 22.40 3.48
N GLU A 40 -0.51 23.57 3.03
CA GLU A 40 -0.80 24.82 3.77
C GLU A 40 -2.31 25.12 3.84
N GLU A 41 -3.06 24.82 2.77
CA GLU A 41 -4.51 25.05 2.74
C GLU A 41 -5.33 23.91 3.40
N ASN A 42 -4.77 22.71 3.54
CA ASN A 42 -5.46 21.52 3.98
C ASN A 42 -5.03 21.00 5.35
N VAL A 43 -4.11 21.65 6.04
CA VAL A 43 -3.58 21.21 7.36
C VAL A 43 -4.69 21.11 8.41
N GLY A 44 -5.59 22.08 8.49
CA GLY A 44 -6.65 22.12 9.50
C GLY A 44 -7.58 20.88 9.47
N PRO A 45 -8.18 20.53 8.33
CA PRO A 45 -9.02 19.34 8.21
C PRO A 45 -8.29 18.04 8.55
N VAL A 46 -7.00 17.93 8.20
CA VAL A 46 -6.20 16.73 8.48
C VAL A 46 -5.88 16.60 9.96
N ILE A 47 -5.45 17.70 10.61
CA ILE A 47 -5.24 17.70 12.06
C ILE A 47 -6.52 17.28 12.78
N GLN A 48 -7.68 17.78 12.33
CA GLN A 48 -8.96 17.38 12.91
C GLN A 48 -9.26 15.90 12.69
N SER A 49 -8.99 15.36 11.49
CA SER A 49 -9.18 13.94 11.18
C SER A 49 -8.24 13.05 12.00
N MET A 50 -6.99 13.46 12.21
CA MET A 50 -6.04 12.76 13.09
C MET A 50 -6.51 12.78 14.55
N ALA A 51 -6.97 13.92 15.05
CA ALA A 51 -7.52 14.05 16.40
C ALA A 51 -8.77 13.17 16.59
N ASN A 52 -9.67 13.15 15.61
CA ASN A 52 -10.86 12.30 15.62
C ASN A 52 -10.50 10.82 15.59
N LEU A 53 -9.49 10.43 14.79
CA LEU A 53 -9.01 9.05 14.73
C LEU A 53 -8.38 8.63 16.06
N LYS A 54 -7.55 9.48 16.67
CA LYS A 54 -6.96 9.22 17.98
C LYS A 54 -8.05 9.01 19.04
N GLU A 55 -9.04 9.88 19.08
CA GLU A 55 -10.16 9.77 20.03
C GLU A 55 -11.02 8.51 19.79
N PHE A 56 -11.25 8.16 18.54
CA PHE A 56 -11.92 6.92 18.18
C PHE A 56 -11.14 5.68 18.66
N LEU A 57 -9.83 5.63 18.39
CA LEU A 57 -8.95 4.54 18.82
C LEU A 57 -8.88 4.47 20.35
N ARG A 58 -8.78 5.61 21.04
CA ARG A 58 -8.79 5.68 22.51
C ARG A 58 -10.05 5.05 23.11
N LYS A 59 -11.23 5.41 22.60
CA LYS A 59 -12.51 4.84 23.04
C LYS A 59 -12.59 3.34 22.77
N THR A 60 -12.16 2.93 21.58
CA THR A 60 -12.22 1.51 21.19
C THR A 60 -11.22 0.69 22.00
N ALA A 61 -10.01 1.18 22.25
CA ALA A 61 -9.03 0.52 23.11
C ALA A 61 -9.52 0.37 24.55
N ALA A 62 -10.14 1.42 25.12
CA ALA A 62 -10.76 1.34 26.44
C ALA A 62 -11.85 0.24 26.53
N LEU A 63 -12.67 0.10 25.48
CA LEU A 63 -13.64 -0.97 25.40
C LEU A 63 -12.97 -2.35 25.27
N ARG A 64 -11.87 -2.47 24.48
CA ARG A 64 -11.12 -3.72 24.34
C ARG A 64 -10.42 -4.17 25.63
N ARG A 65 -10.07 -3.26 26.53
CA ARG A 65 -9.55 -3.62 27.85
C ARG A 65 -10.59 -4.35 28.73
N THR A 66 -11.86 -4.01 28.58
CA THR A 66 -12.95 -4.65 29.33
C THR A 66 -13.63 -5.79 28.59
N GLU A 67 -13.70 -5.70 27.27
CA GLU A 67 -14.36 -6.64 26.37
C GLU A 67 -13.42 -7.00 25.20
N PRO A 68 -12.38 -7.84 25.42
CA PRO A 68 -11.46 -8.25 24.36
C PRO A 68 -12.20 -8.99 23.24
N LYS A 69 -11.74 -8.79 22.00
CA LYS A 69 -12.24 -9.48 20.82
C LYS A 69 -11.08 -10.15 20.08
N ASP A 70 -11.41 -10.99 19.11
CA ASP A 70 -10.44 -11.58 18.19
C ASP A 70 -10.11 -10.54 17.10
N ASP A 71 -9.39 -9.47 17.49
CA ASP A 71 -8.95 -8.40 16.61
C ASP A 71 -7.56 -7.88 17.02
N LEU A 72 -6.89 -7.22 16.06
CA LEU A 72 -5.52 -6.71 16.27
C LEU A 72 -5.47 -5.64 17.35
N LEU A 73 -6.51 -4.82 17.48
CA LEU A 73 -6.55 -3.78 18.52
C LEU A 73 -6.56 -4.41 19.92
N SER A 74 -7.31 -5.49 20.13
CA SER A 74 -7.28 -6.23 21.40
C SER A 74 -5.91 -6.81 21.70
N ALA A 75 -5.23 -7.37 20.69
CA ALA A 75 -3.88 -7.88 20.84
C ALA A 75 -2.86 -6.79 21.18
N LEU A 76 -2.96 -5.62 20.53
CA LEU A 76 -2.09 -4.48 20.80
C LEU A 76 -2.33 -3.88 22.20
N VAL A 77 -3.58 -3.79 22.63
CA VAL A 77 -3.95 -3.34 23.98
C VAL A 77 -3.40 -4.30 25.04
N ALA A 78 -3.53 -5.60 24.83
CA ALA A 78 -2.98 -6.59 25.76
C ALA A 78 -1.45 -6.53 25.86
N ALA A 79 -0.75 -6.24 24.74
CA ALA A 79 0.70 -6.06 24.73
C ALA A 79 1.14 -4.78 25.47
N GLU A 80 0.37 -3.68 25.35
CA GLU A 80 0.60 -2.44 26.10
C GLU A 80 0.45 -2.65 27.61
N ASP A 81 -0.64 -3.30 28.05
CA ASP A 81 -0.94 -3.55 29.46
C ASP A 81 0.12 -4.44 30.15
N GLN A 82 0.82 -5.28 29.38
CA GLN A 82 1.93 -6.08 29.90
C GLN A 82 3.25 -5.30 30.03
N GLY A 83 3.26 -4.03 29.67
CA GLY A 83 4.41 -3.12 29.80
C GLY A 83 5.54 -3.39 28.81
N ASP A 84 5.27 -4.17 27.78
CA ASP A 84 6.31 -4.76 26.94
C ASP A 84 6.63 -3.97 25.66
N SER A 85 5.79 -2.99 25.23
CA SER A 85 5.98 -2.49 23.87
C SER A 85 5.55 -1.07 23.56
N PHE A 86 4.43 -0.57 24.00
CA PHE A 86 3.89 0.69 23.52
C PHE A 86 3.36 1.57 24.65
N SER A 87 3.62 2.87 24.59
CA SER A 87 2.81 3.86 25.24
C SER A 87 1.44 3.98 24.52
N GLU A 88 0.45 4.52 25.17
CA GLU A 88 -0.88 4.73 24.60
C GLU A 88 -0.83 5.54 23.29
N ASP A 89 0.05 6.54 23.21
CA ASP A 89 0.25 7.35 22.00
C ASP A 89 0.93 6.56 20.87
N GLU A 90 1.86 5.67 21.18
CA GLU A 90 2.48 4.78 20.19
C GLU A 90 1.51 3.74 19.66
N LEU A 91 0.64 3.19 20.51
CA LEU A 91 -0.43 2.29 20.10
C LEU A 91 -1.35 2.97 19.07
N TYR A 92 -1.82 4.18 19.35
CA TYR A 92 -2.69 4.91 18.42
C TYR A 92 -1.96 5.29 17.14
N SER A 93 -0.69 5.65 17.22
CA SER A 93 0.15 5.95 16.06
C SER A 93 0.36 4.73 15.18
N MET A 94 0.57 3.55 15.79
CA MET A 94 0.68 2.27 15.07
C MET A 94 -0.62 1.94 14.34
N CYS A 95 -1.77 2.05 15.01
CA CYS A 95 -3.08 1.82 14.37
C CYS A 95 -3.31 2.78 13.20
N ALA A 96 -3.02 4.08 13.38
CA ALA A 96 -3.15 5.07 12.33
C ALA A 96 -2.24 4.77 11.13
N MET A 97 -1.00 4.32 11.39
CA MET A 97 -0.07 3.90 10.34
C MET A 97 -0.59 2.67 9.58
N LEU A 98 -1.12 1.66 10.24
CA LEU A 98 -1.67 0.46 9.61
C LEU A 98 -2.86 0.80 8.69
N ILE A 99 -3.73 1.71 9.14
CA ILE A 99 -4.87 2.20 8.36
C ILE A 99 -4.38 2.89 7.07
N TYR A 100 -3.44 3.81 7.22
CA TYR A 100 -2.87 4.54 6.09
C TYR A 100 -2.13 3.60 5.12
N ALA A 101 -1.24 2.76 5.64
CA ALA A 101 -0.37 1.92 4.83
C ALA A 101 -1.13 0.79 4.11
N GLY A 102 -2.14 0.19 4.76
CA GLY A 102 -2.85 -0.97 4.22
C GLY A 102 -3.95 -0.66 3.20
N HIS A 103 -4.40 0.59 3.12
CA HIS A 103 -5.56 0.94 2.30
C HIS A 103 -5.17 1.38 0.87
N GLU A 104 -4.42 2.48 0.75
CA GLU A 104 -4.20 3.12 -0.55
C GLU A 104 -3.20 2.36 -1.42
N THR A 105 -2.17 1.80 -0.81
CA THR A 105 -1.14 1.04 -1.52
C THR A 105 -1.73 -0.20 -2.19
N THR A 106 -2.55 -0.98 -1.49
CA THR A 106 -3.17 -2.19 -2.04
C THR A 106 -4.26 -1.85 -3.07
N THR A 107 -5.00 -0.76 -2.87
CA THR A 107 -5.95 -0.25 -3.88
C THR A 107 -5.22 0.08 -5.19
N ASN A 108 -4.08 0.77 -5.10
CA ASN A 108 -3.27 1.11 -6.25
C ASN A 108 -2.60 -0.12 -6.87
N LEU A 109 -2.15 -1.09 -6.07
CA LEU A 109 -1.63 -2.38 -6.56
C LEU A 109 -2.64 -3.09 -7.47
N ILE A 110 -3.88 -3.20 -7.01
CA ILE A 110 -4.97 -3.86 -7.75
C ILE A 110 -5.27 -3.09 -9.04
N GLY A 111 -5.46 -1.79 -8.96
CA GLY A 111 -5.76 -0.96 -10.13
C GLY A 111 -4.65 -0.97 -11.17
N ASN A 112 -3.40 -0.80 -10.74
CA ASN A 112 -2.23 -0.84 -11.61
C ASN A 112 -2.04 -2.24 -12.23
N GLY A 113 -2.28 -3.31 -11.47
CA GLY A 113 -2.17 -4.68 -11.95
C GLY A 113 -3.19 -5.02 -13.02
N ILE A 114 -4.45 -4.64 -12.82
CA ILE A 114 -5.50 -4.82 -13.83
C ILE A 114 -5.15 -4.00 -15.08
N LEU A 115 -4.71 -2.74 -14.92
CA LEU A 115 -4.27 -1.92 -16.05
C LEU A 115 -3.11 -2.58 -16.82
N ALA A 116 -2.10 -3.07 -16.12
CA ALA A 116 -0.95 -3.73 -16.77
C ALA A 116 -1.43 -4.94 -17.59
N LEU A 117 -2.26 -5.80 -17.04
CA LEU A 117 -2.82 -6.95 -17.76
C LEU A 117 -3.63 -6.53 -18.98
N LEU A 118 -4.41 -5.44 -18.91
CA LEU A 118 -5.16 -4.93 -20.05
C LEU A 118 -4.27 -4.30 -21.13
N GLN A 119 -3.12 -3.75 -20.76
CA GLN A 119 -2.11 -3.22 -21.69
C GLN A 119 -1.25 -4.30 -22.34
N TYR A 120 -1.19 -5.48 -21.75
CA TYR A 120 -0.43 -6.65 -22.24
C TYR A 120 -1.37 -7.85 -22.44
N PRO A 121 -2.17 -7.86 -23.54
CA PRO A 121 -3.22 -8.88 -23.75
C PRO A 121 -2.69 -10.32 -23.76
N SER A 122 -1.47 -10.54 -24.24
CA SER A 122 -0.85 -11.87 -24.22
C SER A 122 -0.64 -12.40 -22.80
N GLU A 123 -0.25 -11.53 -21.87
CA GLU A 123 -0.05 -11.88 -20.46
C GLU A 123 -1.41 -12.13 -19.77
N LEU A 124 -2.43 -11.33 -20.14
CA LEU A 124 -3.79 -11.54 -19.65
C LEU A 124 -4.36 -12.88 -20.12
N GLU A 125 -4.22 -13.21 -21.42
CA GLU A 125 -4.66 -14.48 -21.98
C GLU A 125 -3.94 -15.67 -21.31
N LEU A 126 -2.63 -15.56 -21.12
CA LEU A 126 -1.84 -16.57 -20.42
C LEU A 126 -2.36 -16.80 -18.99
N LEU A 127 -2.61 -15.73 -18.22
CA LEU A 127 -3.15 -15.85 -16.88
C LEU A 127 -4.58 -16.41 -16.87
N GLN A 128 -5.38 -16.14 -17.90
CA GLN A 128 -6.73 -16.72 -18.06
C GLN A 128 -6.69 -18.22 -18.36
N GLN A 129 -5.65 -18.69 -19.03
CA GLN A 129 -5.45 -20.12 -19.38
C GLN A 129 -4.83 -20.89 -18.22
N ASP A 130 -3.88 -20.29 -17.51
CA ASP A 130 -3.17 -20.92 -16.41
C ASP A 130 -3.22 -20.05 -15.13
N SER A 131 -4.17 -20.37 -14.27
CA SER A 131 -4.34 -19.69 -12.98
C SER A 131 -3.21 -19.95 -11.97
N THR A 132 -2.32 -20.92 -12.22
CA THR A 132 -1.16 -21.17 -11.34
C THR A 132 -0.14 -20.05 -11.43
N LEU A 133 -0.18 -19.24 -12.48
CA LEU A 133 0.67 -18.05 -12.67
C LEU A 133 0.22 -16.82 -11.84
N LEU A 134 -0.87 -16.92 -11.08
CA LEU A 134 -1.42 -15.76 -10.36
C LEU A 134 -0.45 -15.20 -9.33
N GLU A 135 0.29 -16.04 -8.64
CA GLU A 135 1.29 -15.60 -7.65
C GLU A 135 2.43 -14.83 -8.33
N SER A 136 3.04 -15.39 -9.38
CA SER A 136 4.10 -14.71 -10.14
C SER A 136 3.60 -13.45 -10.84
N ALA A 137 2.37 -13.46 -11.35
CA ALA A 137 1.74 -12.28 -11.94
C ALA A 137 1.62 -11.12 -10.93
N VAL A 138 1.25 -11.40 -9.68
CA VAL A 138 1.18 -10.36 -8.63
C VAL A 138 2.57 -9.84 -8.27
N GLU A 139 3.60 -10.70 -8.17
CA GLU A 139 4.99 -10.25 -7.95
C GLU A 139 5.48 -9.37 -9.12
N GLU A 140 5.17 -9.74 -10.37
CA GLU A 140 5.53 -8.93 -11.53
C GLU A 140 4.78 -7.60 -11.57
N VAL A 141 3.52 -7.56 -11.18
CA VAL A 141 2.78 -6.30 -11.01
C VAL A 141 3.48 -5.39 -10.00
N ILE A 142 3.93 -5.94 -8.86
CA ILE A 142 4.63 -5.18 -7.82
C ILE A 142 5.97 -4.68 -8.32
N ARG A 143 6.70 -5.48 -9.10
CA ARG A 143 7.95 -5.07 -9.74
C ARG A 143 7.72 -3.97 -10.77
N TYR A 144 6.84 -4.24 -11.75
CA TYR A 144 6.68 -3.45 -12.97
C TYR A 144 5.93 -2.15 -12.74
N THR A 145 4.86 -2.17 -11.94
CA THR A 145 3.98 -1.02 -11.71
C THR A 145 3.56 -0.88 -10.23
N GLY A 146 4.44 -1.30 -9.33
CA GLY A 146 4.19 -1.22 -7.89
C GLY A 146 3.75 0.18 -7.45
N PRO A 147 2.87 0.27 -6.46
CA PRO A 147 2.30 1.55 -6.03
C PRO A 147 3.32 2.47 -5.39
N VAL A 148 4.32 1.95 -4.66
CA VAL A 148 5.35 2.75 -4.00
C VAL A 148 6.52 2.98 -4.95
N GLN A 149 6.70 4.23 -5.40
CA GLN A 149 7.72 4.59 -6.38
C GLN A 149 9.02 5.08 -5.76
N ALA A 150 8.96 5.65 -4.56
CA ALA A 150 10.13 6.16 -3.87
C ALA A 150 9.99 6.05 -2.35
N ILE A 151 11.12 5.93 -1.67
CA ILE A 151 11.24 6.02 -0.21
C ILE A 151 12.41 6.91 0.15
N SER A 152 12.42 7.44 1.37
CA SER A 152 13.50 8.33 1.82
C SER A 152 14.11 7.87 3.13
N ARG A 153 15.38 8.24 3.34
CA ARG A 153 16.09 8.09 4.61
C ARG A 153 16.84 9.36 4.92
N ILE A 154 17.18 9.56 6.17
CA ILE A 154 18.09 10.62 6.63
C ILE A 154 19.36 9.93 7.11
N ALA A 155 20.51 10.40 6.66
CA ALA A 155 21.79 9.90 7.09
C ALA A 155 22.03 10.22 8.59
N LEU A 156 22.29 9.22 9.40
CA LEU A 156 22.55 9.40 10.83
C LEU A 156 24.03 9.72 11.13
N GLU A 157 24.88 9.49 10.17
CA GLU A 157 26.32 9.78 10.18
C GLU A 157 26.78 10.09 8.76
N ASP A 158 28.02 10.59 8.62
CA ASP A 158 28.64 10.76 7.31
C ASP A 158 28.87 9.40 6.68
N LEU A 159 28.46 9.22 5.43
CA LEU A 159 28.61 7.96 4.71
C LEU A 159 28.99 8.18 3.25
N GLN A 160 29.52 7.15 2.64
CA GLN A 160 29.86 7.15 1.22
C GLN A 160 29.10 6.05 0.49
N ILE A 161 28.41 6.42 -0.59
CA ILE A 161 27.76 5.48 -1.51
C ILE A 161 28.43 5.64 -2.87
N ARG A 162 29.17 4.60 -3.30
CA ARG A 162 30.04 4.65 -4.49
C ARG A 162 31.02 5.84 -4.41
N ASP A 163 30.90 6.81 -5.34
CA ASP A 163 31.74 8.02 -5.42
C ASP A 163 31.12 9.25 -4.71
N LYS A 164 29.96 9.09 -4.10
CA LYS A 164 29.23 10.20 -3.46
C LYS A 164 29.40 10.19 -1.97
N GLN A 165 29.83 11.33 -1.42
CA GLN A 165 29.80 11.61 0.00
C GLN A 165 28.40 12.12 0.38
N ILE A 166 27.89 11.64 1.48
CA ILE A 166 26.60 12.03 2.05
C ILE A 166 26.85 12.42 3.49
N ALA A 167 26.56 13.67 3.80
CA ALA A 167 26.78 14.17 5.16
C ALA A 167 25.63 13.75 6.10
N LYS A 168 25.95 13.66 7.38
CA LYS A 168 24.95 13.48 8.44
C LYS A 168 23.85 14.54 8.32
N GLY A 169 22.60 14.08 8.39
CA GLY A 169 21.40 14.91 8.28
C GLY A 169 20.90 15.09 6.85
N GLU A 170 21.67 14.69 5.83
CA GLU A 170 21.18 14.74 4.46
C GLU A 170 20.10 13.71 4.18
N ARG A 171 19.16 14.09 3.30
CA ARG A 171 18.06 13.23 2.85
C ARG A 171 18.47 12.45 1.61
N ILE A 172 18.38 11.13 1.70
CA ILE A 172 18.59 10.20 0.59
C ILE A 172 17.22 9.75 0.09
N SER A 173 16.94 9.99 -1.20
CA SER A 173 15.75 9.46 -1.88
C SER A 173 16.14 8.23 -2.70
N MET A 174 15.47 7.11 -2.45
CA MET A 174 15.66 5.86 -3.18
C MET A 174 14.47 5.65 -4.11
N ASN A 175 14.73 5.60 -5.42
CA ASN A 175 13.70 5.39 -6.43
C ASN A 175 13.46 3.89 -6.62
N ILE A 176 12.41 3.38 -6.00
CA ILE A 176 12.02 1.97 -6.04
C ILE A 176 11.55 1.57 -7.45
N GLY A 177 10.79 2.44 -8.12
CA GLY A 177 10.34 2.19 -9.49
C GLY A 177 11.51 2.00 -10.46
N SER A 178 12.57 2.81 -10.32
CA SER A 178 13.79 2.67 -11.12
C SER A 178 14.60 1.42 -10.75
N ALA A 179 14.75 1.15 -9.45
CA ALA A 179 15.48 -0.02 -8.98
C ALA A 179 14.84 -1.35 -9.45
N ASN A 180 13.51 -1.39 -9.52
CA ASN A 180 12.77 -2.54 -10.03
C ASN A 180 12.84 -2.69 -11.56
N ARG A 181 13.47 -1.74 -12.24
CA ARG A 181 13.73 -1.77 -13.69
C ARG A 181 15.23 -1.68 -14.01
N ASP A 182 16.08 -2.01 -13.06
CA ASP A 182 17.53 -2.01 -13.27
C ASP A 182 17.93 -3.20 -14.16
N PRO A 183 18.53 -2.97 -15.36
CA PRO A 183 18.96 -4.05 -16.24
C PRO A 183 20.10 -4.88 -15.68
N ALA A 184 20.76 -4.42 -14.61
CA ALA A 184 21.74 -5.23 -13.87
C ALA A 184 21.08 -6.29 -12.97
N GLN A 185 19.78 -6.18 -12.72
CA GLN A 185 19.03 -7.09 -11.84
C GLN A 185 17.96 -7.88 -12.59
N PHE A 186 17.41 -7.33 -13.66
CA PHE A 186 16.30 -7.94 -14.42
C PHE A 186 16.58 -7.91 -15.91
N SER A 187 16.44 -9.05 -16.57
CA SER A 187 16.50 -9.13 -18.04
C SER A 187 15.27 -8.45 -18.64
N ASP A 188 15.44 -7.68 -19.71
CA ASP A 188 14.34 -6.92 -20.31
C ASP A 188 13.45 -6.22 -19.26
N PRO A 189 13.98 -5.33 -18.42
CA PRO A 189 13.28 -4.85 -17.23
C PRO A 189 12.01 -4.07 -17.57
N ASP A 190 11.88 -3.55 -18.78
CA ASP A 190 10.72 -2.81 -19.26
C ASP A 190 9.64 -3.70 -19.89
N ARG A 191 9.89 -5.02 -20.02
CA ARG A 191 8.89 -5.99 -20.39
C ARG A 191 8.08 -6.42 -19.16
N PHE A 192 6.77 -6.37 -19.27
CA PHE A 192 5.86 -6.98 -18.31
C PHE A 192 5.74 -8.47 -18.65
N ASP A 193 6.13 -9.34 -17.73
CA ASP A 193 6.22 -10.79 -17.95
C ASP A 193 5.77 -11.52 -16.68
N ILE A 194 4.55 -12.06 -16.68
CA ILE A 194 3.97 -12.73 -15.51
C ILE A 194 4.64 -14.07 -15.14
N GLN A 195 5.49 -14.60 -16.03
CA GLN A 195 6.29 -15.79 -15.80
C GLN A 195 7.71 -15.46 -15.29
N ARG A 196 8.03 -14.18 -15.10
CA ARG A 196 9.34 -13.77 -14.62
C ARG A 196 9.68 -14.46 -13.31
N ASN A 197 10.83 -15.13 -13.29
CA ASN A 197 11.36 -15.84 -12.12
C ASN A 197 12.82 -15.45 -11.88
N GLU A 198 13.11 -14.16 -11.89
CA GLU A 198 14.45 -13.64 -11.69
C GLU A 198 14.44 -12.40 -10.80
N GLY A 199 15.50 -12.27 -10.03
CA GLY A 199 15.71 -11.13 -9.17
C GLY A 199 14.74 -11.05 -7.99
N ARG A 200 15.04 -10.12 -7.09
CA ARG A 200 14.14 -9.76 -5.97
C ARG A 200 13.76 -8.31 -6.13
N HIS A 201 12.50 -8.03 -6.41
CA HIS A 201 12.02 -6.66 -6.48
C HIS A 201 12.03 -5.98 -5.10
N LEU A 202 12.11 -4.65 -5.09
CA LEU A 202 12.12 -3.82 -3.91
C LEU A 202 10.75 -3.19 -3.61
N GLY A 203 9.67 -3.67 -4.23
CA GLY A 203 8.33 -3.10 -4.06
C GLY A 203 7.81 -3.15 -2.61
N PHE A 204 8.32 -4.06 -1.80
CA PHE A 204 8.06 -4.14 -0.36
C PHE A 204 9.22 -3.64 0.51
N GLY A 205 10.22 -3.00 -0.10
CA GLY A 205 11.42 -2.55 0.59
C GLY A 205 12.37 -3.68 0.96
N PHE A 206 13.28 -3.40 1.90
CA PHE A 206 14.30 -4.32 2.38
C PHE A 206 14.75 -3.96 3.81
N GLY A 207 15.31 -4.95 4.53
CA GLY A 207 15.87 -4.77 5.88
C GLY A 207 14.81 -4.57 6.95
N ILE A 208 15.13 -3.80 7.98
CA ILE A 208 14.26 -3.57 9.15
C ILE A 208 12.95 -2.88 8.84
N HIS A 209 12.85 -2.23 7.68
CA HIS A 209 11.63 -1.60 7.17
C HIS A 209 10.94 -2.42 6.09
N PHE A 210 11.24 -3.71 5.94
CA PHE A 210 10.48 -4.58 5.05
C PHE A 210 8.99 -4.48 5.39
N CYS A 211 8.14 -4.40 4.37
CA CYS A 211 6.71 -4.15 4.53
C CYS A 211 6.06 -5.19 5.45
N LEU A 212 5.48 -4.73 6.55
CA LEU A 212 4.77 -5.59 7.52
C LEU A 212 3.56 -6.27 6.86
N GLY A 213 2.84 -5.54 5.99
CA GLY A 213 1.66 -6.03 5.27
C GLY A 213 1.96 -6.79 3.97
N ALA A 214 3.21 -7.17 3.69
CA ALA A 214 3.59 -7.77 2.41
C ALA A 214 2.79 -9.05 2.07
N ALA A 215 2.55 -9.90 3.05
CA ALA A 215 1.75 -11.12 2.88
C ALA A 215 0.28 -10.79 2.59
N LEU A 216 -0.28 -9.85 3.34
CA LEU A 216 -1.68 -9.41 3.16
C LEU A 216 -1.89 -8.76 1.79
N ALA A 217 -1.00 -7.86 1.37
CA ALA A 217 -1.08 -7.20 0.06
C ALA A 217 -1.02 -8.19 -1.10
N ARG A 218 -0.19 -9.24 -0.99
CA ARG A 218 -0.14 -10.35 -1.97
C ARG A 218 -1.46 -11.10 -2.01
N MET A 219 -1.99 -11.50 -0.87
CA MET A 219 -3.27 -12.22 -0.79
C MET A 219 -4.42 -11.40 -1.37
N GLU A 220 -4.52 -10.12 -1.04
CA GLU A 220 -5.54 -9.23 -1.60
C GLU A 220 -5.36 -9.03 -3.11
N GLY A 221 -4.14 -8.82 -3.57
CA GLY A 221 -3.80 -8.73 -4.99
C GLY A 221 -4.22 -9.99 -5.75
N GLN A 222 -3.84 -11.16 -5.26
CA GLN A 222 -4.21 -12.45 -5.84
C GLN A 222 -5.73 -12.66 -5.83
N ALA A 223 -6.40 -12.41 -4.71
CA ALA A 223 -7.83 -12.59 -4.58
C ALA A 223 -8.63 -11.72 -5.57
N VAL A 224 -8.26 -10.44 -5.71
CA VAL A 224 -9.00 -9.52 -6.57
C VAL A 224 -8.62 -9.69 -8.04
N ILE A 225 -7.33 -9.67 -8.38
CA ILE A 225 -6.87 -9.81 -9.76
C ILE A 225 -7.34 -11.16 -10.31
N GLY A 226 -7.13 -12.25 -9.57
CA GLY A 226 -7.59 -13.57 -9.97
C GLY A 226 -9.12 -13.67 -10.14
N SER A 227 -9.88 -13.00 -9.28
CA SER A 227 -11.34 -12.95 -9.41
C SER A 227 -11.78 -12.17 -10.64
N VAL A 228 -11.15 -11.02 -10.92
CA VAL A 228 -11.46 -10.18 -12.09
C VAL A 228 -11.13 -10.92 -13.38
N VAL A 229 -9.91 -11.46 -13.49
CA VAL A 229 -9.45 -12.19 -14.70
C VAL A 229 -10.33 -13.40 -15.00
N ARG A 230 -10.77 -14.13 -13.97
CA ARG A 230 -11.62 -15.32 -14.12
C ARG A 230 -13.06 -14.97 -14.50
N ARG A 231 -13.62 -13.90 -13.91
CA ARG A 231 -15.05 -13.55 -14.07
C ARG A 231 -15.32 -12.72 -15.31
N PHE A 232 -14.38 -11.86 -15.71
CA PHE A 232 -14.54 -10.89 -16.80
C PHE A 232 -13.56 -11.19 -17.94
N ARG A 233 -13.82 -12.27 -18.67
CA ARG A 233 -12.90 -12.73 -19.73
C ARG A 233 -12.78 -11.77 -20.92
N GLN A 234 -13.76 -10.90 -21.12
CA GLN A 234 -13.78 -9.90 -22.18
C GLN A 234 -13.46 -8.50 -21.69
N LEU A 235 -12.90 -8.37 -20.47
CA LEU A 235 -12.54 -7.09 -19.90
C LEU A 235 -11.61 -6.31 -20.83
N ARG A 236 -11.97 -5.06 -21.11
CA ARG A 236 -11.22 -4.15 -21.98
C ARG A 236 -11.12 -2.79 -21.33
N LEU A 237 -10.03 -2.09 -21.63
CA LEU A 237 -9.87 -0.69 -21.26
C LEU A 237 -10.81 0.15 -22.10
N GLU A 238 -11.57 1.04 -21.47
CA GLU A 238 -12.42 2.02 -22.14
C GLU A 238 -11.63 3.31 -22.40
N GLU A 239 -11.72 3.84 -23.63
CA GLU A 239 -11.19 5.16 -23.93
C GLU A 239 -12.27 6.23 -23.65
N PRO A 240 -11.92 7.43 -23.14
CA PRO A 240 -10.63 8.11 -23.20
C PRO A 240 -9.87 8.18 -21.87
N GLY A 241 -8.55 8.21 -22.03
CA GLY A 241 -7.55 8.77 -21.11
C GLY A 241 -7.54 8.33 -19.65
N LEU A 242 -6.47 7.66 -19.26
CA LEU A 242 -6.19 7.32 -17.87
C LEU A 242 -5.74 8.56 -17.11
N GLU A 243 -6.39 8.87 -16.00
CA GLU A 243 -5.95 9.92 -15.09
C GLU A 243 -5.21 9.33 -13.90
N TRP A 244 -3.94 9.72 -13.78
CA TRP A 244 -3.11 9.37 -12.64
C TRP A 244 -3.32 10.36 -11.49
N ARG A 245 -3.22 9.86 -10.26
CA ARG A 245 -3.16 10.71 -9.07
C ARG A 245 -1.83 11.46 -9.05
N SER A 246 -1.87 12.75 -8.73
CA SER A 246 -0.67 13.54 -8.50
C SER A 246 -0.16 13.28 -7.09
N HIS A 247 0.72 12.28 -6.94
CA HIS A 247 1.32 11.93 -5.65
C HIS A 247 2.82 11.67 -5.85
N PRO A 248 3.72 12.27 -5.04
CA PRO A 248 5.16 12.21 -5.27
C PRO A 248 5.77 10.82 -5.01
N VAL A 249 5.10 10.01 -4.22
CA VAL A 249 5.60 8.69 -3.76
C VAL A 249 4.73 7.54 -4.27
N LEU A 250 3.41 7.73 -4.28
CA LEU A 250 2.47 6.67 -4.66
C LEU A 250 2.01 6.85 -6.11
N ARG A 251 2.05 5.76 -6.86
CA ARG A 251 1.52 5.67 -8.21
C ARG A 251 0.17 4.94 -8.21
N GLY A 252 -0.87 5.61 -8.65
CA GLY A 252 -2.21 5.03 -8.74
C GLY A 252 -3.12 5.85 -9.65
N LEU A 253 -4.12 5.18 -10.20
CA LEU A 253 -5.14 5.81 -11.04
C LEU A 253 -6.20 6.48 -10.18
N LYS A 254 -6.80 7.56 -10.68
CA LYS A 254 -8.04 8.12 -10.12
C LYS A 254 -9.20 7.16 -10.36
N THR A 255 -9.31 6.69 -11.60
CA THR A 255 -10.31 5.70 -12.06
C THR A 255 -9.68 4.79 -13.10
N LEU A 256 -10.21 3.59 -13.24
CA LEU A 256 -9.88 2.65 -14.31
C LEU A 256 -11.20 2.30 -15.04
N PRO A 257 -11.57 3.03 -16.09
CA PRO A 257 -12.75 2.75 -16.88
C PRO A 257 -12.56 1.46 -17.68
N VAL A 258 -13.50 0.53 -17.56
CA VAL A 258 -13.44 -0.77 -18.24
C VAL A 258 -14.83 -1.16 -18.75
N THR A 259 -14.86 -1.89 -19.87
CA THR A 259 -16.01 -2.60 -20.39
C THR A 259 -15.82 -4.11 -20.29
N PHE A 260 -16.92 -4.86 -20.18
CA PHE A 260 -16.93 -6.32 -20.05
C PHE A 260 -18.18 -6.96 -20.62
#